data_19702019e196d2a91665c3aca1a308c5
#
_entry.id   19702019e196d2a91665c3aca1a308c5
#
_cell.length_a   1.000
_cell.length_b   1.000
_cell.length_c   1.000
_cell.angle_alpha   90.00
_cell.angle_beta   90.00
_cell.angle_gamma   90.00
#
_symmetry.space_group_name_H-M   'P 1'
#
loop_
_entity.id
_entity.type
_entity.pdbx_description
1 polymer ?
#
loop_
_entity_poly.entity_id
_entity_poly.type
_entity_poly.pdbx_seq_one_letter_code
_entity_poly.pdbx_strand_id
1 'polypeptide(L)'
;MWTRRTLLRTWFWASLSSLVFHPLSICWAKARQILPKGFSKSKLKDMNPAEVDNRNLEIDPLKKFETMGPTDVATDVNTYRLKVTGKVERPLSLSYDEILKYPQLTETVLLICPGFFSNNGRWTGINLKSLLQEAQTKKEAQYIDIVGAHEKRVRIPLNALDQKRIFLAYRVNGEALPQKHGFPLRLVYEDAYGFDWVKYVDEIVAS
;
A
#
# COMPACT_ATOMS: atom_id res chain seq x y z
N MET A 1 -49.98 24.56 74.93
CA MET A 1 -50.58 23.26 74.61
C MET A 1 -49.92 22.73 73.33
N TRP A 2 -49.18 21.66 73.46
CA TRP A 2 -48.63 20.75 72.51
C TRP A 2 -48.15 21.27 71.14
N THR A 3 -46.82 21.46 71.04
CA THR A 3 -46.01 21.60 69.82
C THR A 3 -45.57 20.21 69.39
N ARG A 4 -45.76 19.85 68.07
CA ARG A 4 -45.13 18.69 67.48
C ARG A 4 -44.16 19.18 66.40
N ARG A 5 -42.83 19.01 66.66
CA ARG A 5 -41.73 19.16 65.72
C ARG A 5 -41.67 17.89 64.83
N THR A 6 -41.81 18.05 63.54
CA THR A 6 -41.56 17.00 62.58
C THR A 6 -40.23 17.28 61.97
N LEU A 7 -39.24 16.40 62.24
CA LEU A 7 -37.92 16.36 61.61
C LEU A 7 -38.07 15.74 60.23
N LEU A 8 -37.82 16.53 59.17
CA LEU A 8 -37.60 16.03 57.80
C LEU A 8 -36.15 15.60 57.66
N ARG A 9 -35.91 14.29 57.64
CA ARG A 9 -34.62 13.71 57.25
C ARG A 9 -34.52 13.72 55.69
N THR A 10 -33.82 14.66 55.14
CA THR A 10 -33.44 14.67 53.72
C THR A 10 -32.31 13.67 53.47
N TRP A 11 -32.62 12.63 52.75
CA TRP A 11 -31.62 11.67 52.25
C TRP A 11 -30.93 12.27 51.03
N PHE A 12 -29.65 12.66 51.19
CA PHE A 12 -28.79 12.96 50.06
C PHE A 12 -28.34 11.66 49.42
N TRP A 13 -28.84 11.36 48.22
CA TRP A 13 -28.26 10.35 47.36
C TRP A 13 -27.07 10.95 46.65
N ALA A 14 -25.87 10.61 47.08
CA ALA A 14 -24.66 10.87 46.34
C ALA A 14 -24.55 9.85 45.20
N SER A 15 -24.91 10.25 44.00
CA SER A 15 -24.63 9.47 42.79
C SER A 15 -23.12 9.54 42.48
N LEU A 16 -22.39 8.49 42.85
CA LEU A 16 -21.05 8.27 42.34
C LEU A 16 -21.15 7.96 40.84
N SER A 17 -20.97 8.95 40.00
CA SER A 17 -20.70 8.75 38.59
C SER A 17 -19.26 8.19 38.43
N SER A 18 -19.20 6.85 38.29
CA SER A 18 -17.96 6.18 37.89
C SER A 18 -17.55 6.65 36.50
N LEU A 19 -16.60 7.58 36.45
CA LEU A 19 -15.87 7.91 35.24
C LEU A 19 -15.11 6.64 34.77
N VAL A 20 -15.73 5.90 33.86
CA VAL A 20 -15.04 4.83 33.15
C VAL A 20 -14.00 5.48 32.28
N PHE A 21 -12.77 5.55 32.79
CA PHE A 21 -11.61 5.86 31.95
C PHE A 21 -11.47 4.73 30.95
N HIS A 22 -11.94 4.94 29.73
CA HIS A 22 -11.52 4.13 28.60
C HIS A 22 -10.04 4.48 28.35
N PRO A 23 -9.12 3.52 28.49
CA PRO A 23 -7.75 3.79 28.05
C PRO A 23 -7.83 4.06 26.55
N LEU A 24 -7.59 5.31 26.16
CA LEU A 24 -7.29 5.64 24.78
C LEU A 24 -6.06 4.81 24.42
N SER A 25 -6.28 3.74 23.68
CA SER A 25 -5.19 2.96 23.06
C SER A 25 -4.53 3.89 22.06
N ILE A 26 -3.57 4.70 22.56
CA ILE A 26 -2.70 5.48 21.68
C ILE A 26 -1.88 4.44 20.94
N CYS A 27 -2.30 4.12 19.73
CA CYS A 27 -1.54 3.30 18.81
C CYS A 27 -0.31 4.12 18.42
N TRP A 28 0.79 3.95 19.16
CA TRP A 28 2.07 4.51 18.82
C TRP A 28 2.52 3.84 17.52
N ALA A 29 2.36 4.52 16.40
CA ALA A 29 3.00 4.09 15.17
C ALA A 29 4.51 4.04 15.47
N LYS A 30 5.07 2.84 15.46
CA LYS A 30 6.50 2.63 15.70
C LYS A 30 7.27 3.48 14.69
N ALA A 31 8.09 4.42 15.16
CA ALA A 31 8.90 5.25 14.28
C ALA A 31 9.80 4.34 13.43
N ARG A 32 9.83 4.57 12.11
CA ARG A 32 10.71 3.82 11.22
C ARG A 32 12.15 4.13 11.54
N GLN A 33 12.99 3.11 11.50
CA GLN A 33 14.43 3.26 11.66
C GLN A 33 15.02 3.90 10.38
N ILE A 34 15.57 5.10 10.52
CA ILE A 34 16.32 5.72 9.43
C ILE A 34 17.66 5.00 9.31
N LEU A 35 17.89 4.38 8.16
CA LEU A 35 19.12 3.66 7.91
C LEU A 35 20.25 4.64 7.52
N PRO A 36 21.50 4.44 8.02
CA PRO A 36 22.61 5.28 7.65
C PRO A 36 23.05 5.04 6.18
N LYS A 37 23.77 6.00 5.61
CA LYS A 37 24.44 5.79 4.31
C LYS A 37 25.39 4.58 4.40
N GLY A 38 25.42 3.77 3.34
CA GLY A 38 26.26 2.58 3.30
C GLY A 38 25.77 1.41 4.17
N PHE A 39 24.52 1.44 4.61
CA PHE A 39 23.95 0.29 5.35
C PHE A 39 24.06 -0.98 4.52
N SER A 40 24.45 -2.08 5.16
CA SER A 40 24.71 -3.35 4.46
C SER A 40 23.42 -3.96 3.89
N LYS A 41 23.40 -4.17 2.58
CA LYS A 41 22.29 -4.82 1.88
C LYS A 41 22.00 -6.23 2.38
N SER A 42 23.03 -6.97 2.77
CA SER A 42 22.85 -8.33 3.30
C SER A 42 21.99 -8.34 4.58
N LYS A 43 21.95 -7.24 5.32
CA LYS A 43 21.09 -7.09 6.51
C LYS A 43 19.68 -6.65 6.16
N LEU A 44 19.48 -5.93 5.02
CA LEU A 44 18.17 -5.44 4.62
C LEU A 44 17.17 -6.58 4.36
N LYS A 45 17.63 -7.69 3.79
CA LYS A 45 16.78 -8.85 3.48
C LYS A 45 16.14 -9.52 4.70
N ASP A 46 16.67 -9.22 5.90
CA ASP A 46 16.17 -9.79 7.15
C ASP A 46 15.33 -8.77 7.95
N MET A 47 15.11 -7.56 7.40
CA MET A 47 14.38 -6.49 8.05
C MET A 47 12.91 -6.45 7.61
N ASN A 48 12.06 -5.92 8.49
CA ASN A 48 10.67 -5.63 8.15
C ASN A 48 10.60 -4.32 7.35
N PRO A 49 10.07 -4.31 6.10
CA PRO A 49 9.98 -3.09 5.30
C PRO A 49 9.16 -1.97 5.98
N ALA A 50 8.15 -2.31 6.80
CA ALA A 50 7.35 -1.33 7.53
C ALA A 50 8.12 -0.60 8.65
N GLU A 51 9.26 -1.13 9.07
CA GLU A 51 10.08 -0.55 10.14
C GLU A 51 11.31 0.21 9.61
N VAL A 52 11.50 0.25 8.29
CA VAL A 52 12.68 0.82 7.63
C VAL A 52 12.34 2.13 6.93
N ASP A 53 13.19 3.13 7.12
CA ASP A 53 13.21 4.36 6.33
C ASP A 53 14.46 4.35 5.42
N ASN A 54 14.22 4.28 4.13
CA ASN A 54 15.26 4.11 3.10
C ASN A 54 15.82 5.43 2.54
N ARG A 55 15.46 6.60 3.12
CA ARG A 55 15.80 7.94 2.59
C ARG A 55 17.29 8.17 2.34
N ASN A 56 18.16 7.53 3.11
CA ASN A 56 19.63 7.67 2.98
C ASN A 56 20.28 6.50 2.23
N LEU A 57 19.49 5.50 1.79
CA LEU A 57 20.04 4.39 1.02
C LEU A 57 20.30 4.83 -0.42
N GLU A 58 21.41 4.38 -0.98
CA GLU A 58 21.72 4.58 -2.39
C GLU A 58 20.72 3.81 -3.27
N ILE A 59 20.43 4.38 -4.44
CA ILE A 59 19.66 3.70 -5.47
C ILE A 59 20.50 2.57 -6.06
N ASP A 60 19.95 1.39 -6.11
CA ASP A 60 20.62 0.24 -6.69
C ASP A 60 20.64 0.33 -8.22
N PRO A 61 21.76 0.09 -8.87
CA PRO A 61 21.80 -0.04 -10.33
C PRO A 61 20.86 -1.15 -10.80
N LEU A 62 20.04 -0.87 -11.83
CA LEU A 62 19.02 -1.83 -12.31
C LEU A 62 19.62 -3.19 -12.68
N LYS A 63 20.84 -3.23 -13.21
CA LYS A 63 21.58 -4.48 -13.51
C LYS A 63 21.83 -5.36 -12.29
N LYS A 64 21.78 -4.79 -11.07
CA LYS A 64 21.96 -5.50 -9.79
C LYS A 64 20.63 -5.88 -9.14
N PHE A 65 19.50 -5.50 -9.74
CA PHE A 65 18.20 -5.89 -9.21
C PHE A 65 18.01 -7.39 -9.34
N GLU A 66 17.71 -7.99 -8.21
CA GLU A 66 17.32 -9.39 -8.12
C GLU A 66 15.79 -9.51 -8.22
N THR A 67 15.30 -10.68 -8.56
CA THR A 67 13.86 -10.95 -8.68
C THR A 67 13.57 -12.41 -8.34
N MET A 68 12.34 -12.67 -7.95
CA MET A 68 11.81 -14.00 -7.66
C MET A 68 10.43 -14.15 -8.31
N GLY A 69 9.99 -15.39 -8.48
CA GLY A 69 8.75 -15.74 -9.17
C GLY A 69 8.87 -15.63 -10.69
N PRO A 70 7.76 -15.63 -11.44
CA PRO A 70 7.78 -15.64 -12.91
C PRO A 70 8.61 -14.50 -13.50
N THR A 71 9.40 -14.83 -14.53
CA THR A 71 10.30 -13.87 -15.21
C THR A 71 10.14 -13.85 -16.73
N ASP A 72 9.35 -14.79 -17.26
CA ASP A 72 9.19 -15.14 -18.67
C ASP A 72 7.81 -14.83 -19.24
N VAL A 73 6.99 -14.08 -18.49
CA VAL A 73 5.67 -13.66 -18.98
C VAL A 73 5.84 -12.65 -20.10
N ALA A 74 5.67 -13.11 -21.34
CA ALA A 74 5.68 -12.23 -22.50
C ALA A 74 4.35 -11.48 -22.58
N THR A 75 4.42 -10.15 -22.60
CA THR A 75 3.25 -9.30 -22.76
C THR A 75 3.42 -8.45 -24.03
N ASP A 76 2.49 -8.62 -24.96
CA ASP A 76 2.38 -7.71 -26.12
C ASP A 76 1.63 -6.44 -25.69
N VAL A 77 2.31 -5.31 -25.70
CA VAL A 77 1.74 -4.02 -25.30
C VAL A 77 0.59 -3.56 -26.19
N ASN A 78 0.55 -4.00 -27.45
CA ASN A 78 -0.51 -3.63 -28.39
C ASN A 78 -1.84 -4.24 -27.99
N THR A 79 -1.81 -5.45 -27.44
CA THR A 79 -2.99 -6.19 -26.99
C THR A 79 -3.23 -6.09 -25.49
N TYR A 80 -2.24 -5.61 -24.74
CA TYR A 80 -2.34 -5.45 -23.29
C TYR A 80 -3.48 -4.52 -22.89
N ARG A 81 -4.22 -4.92 -21.85
CA ARG A 81 -5.27 -4.10 -21.22
C ARG A 81 -5.19 -4.23 -19.71
N LEU A 82 -5.13 -3.08 -19.03
CA LEU A 82 -5.37 -3.01 -17.60
C LEU A 82 -6.88 -2.85 -17.37
N LYS A 83 -7.47 -3.78 -16.66
CA LYS A 83 -8.88 -3.72 -16.29
C LYS A 83 -9.06 -3.14 -14.90
N VAL A 84 -10.12 -2.33 -14.72
CA VAL A 84 -10.60 -1.92 -13.39
C VAL A 84 -12.06 -2.33 -13.29
N THR A 85 -12.37 -3.25 -12.38
CA THR A 85 -13.66 -3.94 -12.28
C THR A 85 -14.15 -4.02 -10.83
N GLY A 86 -15.22 -4.78 -10.59
CA GLY A 86 -15.82 -5.00 -9.27
C GLY A 86 -16.79 -3.90 -8.86
N LYS A 87 -16.71 -3.41 -7.62
CA LYS A 87 -17.59 -2.35 -7.10
C LYS A 87 -17.25 -0.97 -7.67
N VAL A 88 -17.43 -0.80 -8.97
CA VAL A 88 -17.26 0.46 -9.71
C VAL A 88 -18.52 0.77 -10.50
N GLU A 89 -18.78 2.05 -10.77
CA GLU A 89 -19.90 2.46 -11.67
C GLU A 89 -19.47 2.37 -13.14
N ARG A 90 -18.18 2.64 -13.41
CA ARG A 90 -17.62 2.69 -14.75
C ARG A 90 -16.40 1.75 -14.83
N PRO A 91 -16.56 0.50 -15.22
CA PRO A 91 -15.43 -0.38 -15.47
C PRO A 91 -14.48 0.20 -16.54
N LEU A 92 -13.18 0.07 -16.32
CA LEU A 92 -12.16 0.55 -17.26
C LEU A 92 -11.48 -0.63 -17.94
N SER A 93 -11.02 -0.39 -19.18
CA SER A 93 -10.15 -1.30 -19.94
C SER A 93 -9.15 -0.43 -20.71
N LEU A 94 -7.97 -0.24 -20.13
CA LEU A 94 -6.98 0.73 -20.57
C LEU A 94 -5.85 0.04 -21.32
N SER A 95 -5.51 0.52 -22.51
CA SER A 95 -4.30 0.17 -23.23
C SER A 95 -3.07 0.73 -22.51
N TYR A 96 -1.90 0.21 -22.85
CA TYR A 96 -0.64 0.72 -22.29
C TYR A 96 -0.43 2.22 -22.59
N ASP A 97 -0.76 2.66 -23.80
CA ASP A 97 -0.65 4.08 -24.21
C ASP A 97 -1.61 4.99 -23.44
N GLU A 98 -2.81 4.51 -23.11
CA GLU A 98 -3.75 5.25 -22.27
C GLU A 98 -3.24 5.37 -20.83
N ILE A 99 -2.63 4.31 -20.29
CA ILE A 99 -2.01 4.32 -18.97
C ILE A 99 -0.88 5.37 -18.89
N LEU A 100 -0.07 5.49 -19.94
CA LEU A 100 1.02 6.46 -19.97
C LEU A 100 0.56 7.93 -20.01
N LYS A 101 -0.71 8.20 -20.30
CA LYS A 101 -1.30 9.56 -20.27
C LYS A 101 -1.71 10.02 -18.88
N TYR A 102 -1.83 9.10 -17.92
CA TYR A 102 -2.14 9.47 -16.54
C TYR A 102 -1.00 10.30 -15.92
N PRO A 103 -1.32 11.19 -14.95
CA PRO A 103 -0.29 11.88 -14.19
C PRO A 103 0.69 10.90 -13.58
N GLN A 104 1.96 11.05 -13.94
CA GLN A 104 3.01 10.19 -13.40
C GLN A 104 3.43 10.63 -12.00
N LEU A 105 3.82 9.68 -11.20
CA LEU A 105 4.52 9.90 -9.92
C LEU A 105 5.83 9.13 -9.94
N THR A 106 6.81 9.61 -9.17
CA THR A 106 8.10 8.94 -9.03
C THR A 106 8.49 8.90 -7.56
N GLU A 107 8.70 7.69 -7.03
CA GLU A 107 8.99 7.45 -5.62
C GLU A 107 10.17 6.50 -5.45
N THR A 108 10.99 6.76 -4.43
CA THR A 108 12.05 5.82 -4.03
C THR A 108 11.50 4.88 -2.97
N VAL A 109 11.31 3.63 -3.34
CA VAL A 109 10.75 2.60 -2.45
C VAL A 109 11.66 1.38 -2.41
N LEU A 110 11.93 0.91 -1.19
CA LEU A 110 12.72 -0.28 -0.92
C LEU A 110 11.83 -1.53 -0.99
N LEU A 111 12.17 -2.45 -1.88
CA LEU A 111 11.61 -3.79 -1.93
C LEU A 111 12.49 -4.71 -1.11
N ILE A 112 11.92 -5.46 -0.17
CA ILE A 112 12.61 -6.52 0.59
C ILE A 112 11.95 -7.86 0.28
N CYS A 113 12.73 -8.81 -0.24
CA CYS A 113 12.35 -10.22 -0.35
C CYS A 113 13.03 -10.97 0.80
N PRO A 114 12.26 -11.38 1.86
CA PRO A 114 12.84 -11.84 3.12
C PRO A 114 13.78 -13.05 2.91
N GLY A 115 14.98 -12.96 3.47
CA GLY A 115 15.99 -14.01 3.38
C GLY A 115 16.74 -14.10 2.05
N PHE A 116 16.29 -13.39 1.00
CA PHE A 116 16.86 -13.50 -0.35
C PHE A 116 17.59 -12.22 -0.78
N PHE A 117 16.87 -11.14 -1.00
CA PHE A 117 17.47 -9.90 -1.52
C PHE A 117 16.67 -8.65 -1.13
N SER A 118 17.26 -7.49 -1.43
CA SER A 118 16.56 -6.20 -1.40
C SER A 118 16.95 -5.36 -2.61
N ASN A 119 16.00 -4.57 -3.12
CA ASN A 119 16.22 -3.62 -4.21
C ASN A 119 15.72 -2.24 -3.78
N ASN A 120 16.61 -1.26 -3.67
CA ASN A 120 16.22 0.14 -3.47
C ASN A 120 16.17 0.85 -4.81
N GLY A 121 14.98 1.16 -5.30
CA GLY A 121 14.75 1.70 -6.63
C GLY A 121 13.92 2.97 -6.64
N ARG A 122 14.14 3.79 -7.67
CA ARG A 122 13.29 4.92 -8.00
C ARG A 122 12.27 4.48 -9.03
N TRP A 123 11.04 4.26 -8.57
CA TRP A 123 9.94 3.71 -9.36
C TRP A 123 9.08 4.84 -9.91
N THR A 124 8.75 4.77 -11.20
CA THR A 124 7.85 5.72 -11.87
C THR A 124 6.63 5.00 -12.40
N GLY A 125 5.46 5.58 -12.15
CA GLY A 125 4.19 4.96 -12.54
C GLY A 125 3.00 5.87 -12.35
N ILE A 126 1.83 5.27 -12.16
CA ILE A 126 0.54 5.95 -12.01
C ILE A 126 -0.09 5.66 -10.65
N ASN A 127 -0.81 6.63 -10.12
CA ASN A 127 -1.51 6.51 -8.86
C ASN A 127 -2.77 5.64 -9.02
N LEU A 128 -2.93 4.62 -8.16
CA LEU A 128 -4.12 3.79 -8.12
C LEU A 128 -5.40 4.59 -7.85
N LYS A 129 -5.34 5.65 -7.04
CA LYS A 129 -6.51 6.50 -6.77
C LYS A 129 -7.04 7.16 -8.03
N SER A 130 -6.18 7.60 -8.94
CA SER A 130 -6.62 8.22 -10.20
C SER A 130 -7.46 7.25 -11.03
N LEU A 131 -7.05 5.98 -11.10
CA LEU A 131 -7.80 4.93 -11.77
C LEU A 131 -9.14 4.65 -11.08
N LEU A 132 -9.13 4.54 -9.75
CA LEU A 132 -10.33 4.28 -8.95
C LEU A 132 -11.33 5.43 -8.99
N GLN A 133 -10.85 6.67 -9.05
CA GLN A 133 -11.69 7.87 -9.23
C GLN A 133 -12.34 7.88 -10.60
N GLU A 134 -11.58 7.59 -11.66
CA GLU A 134 -12.12 7.52 -13.02
C GLU A 134 -13.13 6.37 -13.18
N ALA A 135 -12.87 5.23 -12.53
CA ALA A 135 -13.78 4.09 -12.49
C ALA A 135 -15.03 4.36 -11.62
N GLN A 136 -15.06 5.48 -10.89
CA GLN A 136 -16.13 5.83 -9.95
C GLN A 136 -16.40 4.70 -8.96
N THR A 137 -15.37 4.37 -8.15
CA THR A 137 -15.47 3.32 -7.13
C THR A 137 -16.62 3.59 -6.18
N LYS A 138 -17.47 2.58 -5.97
CA LYS A 138 -18.64 2.65 -5.10
C LYS A 138 -18.23 2.82 -3.63
N LYS A 139 -19.07 3.49 -2.84
CA LYS A 139 -18.80 3.75 -1.41
C LYS A 139 -18.71 2.48 -0.57
N GLU A 140 -19.34 1.40 -1.03
CA GLU A 140 -19.35 0.09 -0.37
C GLU A 140 -18.06 -0.70 -0.60
N ALA A 141 -17.19 -0.25 -1.50
CA ALA A 141 -15.88 -0.86 -1.68
C ALA A 141 -14.99 -0.50 -0.49
N GLN A 142 -14.35 -1.50 0.10
CA GLN A 142 -13.41 -1.35 1.20
C GLN A 142 -12.00 -1.75 0.83
N TYR A 143 -11.86 -2.57 -0.19
CA TYR A 143 -10.60 -3.15 -0.65
C TYR A 143 -10.46 -3.05 -2.15
N ILE A 144 -9.22 -3.16 -2.61
CA ILE A 144 -8.91 -3.51 -4.00
C ILE A 144 -8.07 -4.78 -3.99
N ASP A 145 -8.33 -5.64 -4.95
CA ASP A 145 -7.47 -6.76 -5.27
C ASP A 145 -6.66 -6.41 -6.52
N ILE A 146 -5.34 -6.43 -6.41
CA ILE A 146 -4.43 -6.28 -7.54
C ILE A 146 -4.09 -7.66 -8.07
N VAL A 147 -4.42 -7.91 -9.32
CA VAL A 147 -4.24 -9.20 -9.99
C VAL A 147 -3.17 -9.07 -11.07
N GLY A 148 -2.37 -10.07 -11.21
CA GLY A 148 -1.33 -10.17 -12.24
C GLY A 148 -1.20 -11.59 -12.77
N ALA A 149 -0.21 -11.83 -13.60
CA ALA A 149 0.02 -13.12 -14.23
C ALA A 149 0.01 -14.29 -13.23
N HIS A 150 -0.46 -15.45 -13.69
CA HIS A 150 -0.63 -16.67 -12.90
C HIS A 150 -1.56 -16.51 -11.70
N GLU A 151 -2.59 -15.66 -11.85
CA GLU A 151 -3.61 -15.39 -10.81
C GLU A 151 -3.02 -14.88 -9.47
N LYS A 152 -1.79 -14.37 -9.49
CA LYS A 152 -1.19 -13.73 -8.32
C LYS A 152 -2.05 -12.54 -7.91
N ARG A 153 -2.55 -12.58 -6.68
CA ARG A 153 -3.49 -11.59 -6.15
C ARG A 153 -3.00 -11.05 -4.81
N VAL A 154 -3.13 -9.75 -4.62
CA VAL A 154 -2.90 -9.07 -3.34
C VAL A 154 -4.07 -8.17 -3.04
N ARG A 155 -4.63 -8.29 -1.83
CA ARG A 155 -5.72 -7.44 -1.33
C ARG A 155 -5.18 -6.27 -0.54
N ILE A 156 -5.63 -5.07 -0.86
CA ILE A 156 -5.18 -3.81 -0.27
C ILE A 156 -6.41 -3.04 0.25
N PRO A 157 -6.45 -2.63 1.52
CA PRO A 157 -7.49 -1.74 2.02
C PRO A 157 -7.41 -0.38 1.30
N LEU A 158 -8.56 0.18 0.89
CA LEU A 158 -8.60 1.46 0.17
C LEU A 158 -7.96 2.61 0.97
N ASN A 159 -8.14 2.64 2.29
CA ASN A 159 -7.54 3.65 3.15
C ASN A 159 -6.00 3.59 3.21
N ALA A 160 -5.38 2.45 2.86
CA ALA A 160 -3.93 2.34 2.79
C ALA A 160 -3.35 3.19 1.64
N LEU A 161 -4.13 3.44 0.59
CA LEU A 161 -3.72 4.29 -0.54
C LEU A 161 -3.52 5.76 -0.15
N ASP A 162 -4.08 6.20 1.00
CA ASP A 162 -3.90 7.55 1.54
C ASP A 162 -2.65 7.69 2.41
N GLN A 163 -2.19 6.58 2.95
CA GLN A 163 -1.19 6.55 4.00
C GLN A 163 0.19 6.07 3.52
N LYS A 164 0.23 5.36 2.39
CA LYS A 164 1.42 4.65 1.91
C LYS A 164 1.65 4.89 0.43
N ARG A 165 2.91 4.73 0.01
CA ARG A 165 3.29 4.76 -1.41
C ARG A 165 2.90 3.44 -2.08
N ILE A 166 1.65 3.38 -2.58
CA ILE A 166 1.10 2.22 -3.28
C ILE A 166 0.63 2.67 -4.66
N PHE A 167 1.25 2.15 -5.72
CA PHE A 167 0.99 2.56 -7.09
C PHE A 167 1.43 1.51 -8.11
N LEU A 168 1.07 1.68 -9.37
CA LEU A 168 1.51 0.82 -10.46
C LEU A 168 2.68 1.45 -11.19
N ALA A 169 3.84 0.81 -11.15
CA ALA A 169 5.04 1.26 -11.83
C ALA A 169 5.20 0.63 -13.22
N TYR A 170 5.64 1.44 -14.18
CA TYR A 170 6.03 1.03 -15.54
C TYR A 170 7.48 1.39 -15.88
N ARG A 171 8.18 2.10 -14.98
CA ARG A 171 9.62 2.39 -15.08
C ARG A 171 10.29 2.21 -13.72
N VAL A 172 11.58 1.95 -13.77
CA VAL A 172 12.46 1.95 -12.59
C VAL A 172 13.81 2.57 -12.95
N ASN A 173 14.30 3.45 -12.09
CA ASN A 173 15.56 4.20 -12.27
C ASN A 173 15.63 5.01 -13.58
N GLY A 174 14.48 5.43 -14.11
CA GLY A 174 14.38 6.18 -15.38
C GLY A 174 14.29 5.29 -16.63
N GLU A 175 14.52 3.99 -16.52
CA GLU A 175 14.42 3.02 -17.62
C GLU A 175 13.03 2.37 -17.64
N ALA A 176 12.60 1.86 -18.81
CA ALA A 176 11.40 1.04 -18.90
C ALA A 176 11.53 -0.17 -17.97
N LEU A 177 10.44 -0.56 -17.32
CA LEU A 177 10.43 -1.71 -16.43
C LEU A 177 10.84 -2.97 -17.23
N PRO A 178 11.93 -3.69 -16.85
CA PRO A 178 12.31 -4.89 -17.56
C PRO A 178 11.25 -5.99 -17.43
N GLN A 179 11.13 -6.85 -18.44
CA GLN A 179 10.17 -7.95 -18.46
C GLN A 179 10.27 -8.81 -17.19
N LYS A 180 11.47 -9.26 -16.82
CA LYS A 180 11.69 -10.08 -15.62
C LYS A 180 11.24 -9.41 -14.31
N HIS A 181 11.10 -8.08 -14.31
CA HIS A 181 10.67 -7.30 -13.16
C HIS A 181 9.18 -6.93 -13.20
N GLY A 182 8.41 -7.40 -14.21
CA GLY A 182 6.96 -7.28 -14.24
C GLY A 182 6.40 -6.29 -15.27
N PHE A 183 7.14 -6.02 -16.39
CA PHE A 183 6.59 -5.24 -17.51
C PHE A 183 5.26 -5.85 -18.01
N PRO A 184 4.23 -5.08 -18.36
CA PRO A 184 4.22 -3.62 -18.48
C PRO A 184 3.94 -2.87 -17.17
N LEU A 185 3.29 -3.49 -16.20
CA LEU A 185 2.95 -2.88 -14.91
C LEU A 185 3.31 -3.78 -13.74
N ARG A 186 3.87 -3.16 -12.71
CA ARG A 186 4.18 -3.80 -11.44
C ARG A 186 3.57 -3.01 -10.29
N LEU A 187 3.01 -3.70 -9.31
CA LEU A 187 2.64 -3.08 -8.04
C LEU A 187 3.90 -2.71 -7.25
N VAL A 188 3.99 -1.44 -6.87
CA VAL A 188 4.86 -0.95 -5.80
C VAL A 188 4.01 -0.86 -4.55
N TYR A 189 4.43 -1.54 -3.49
CA TYR A 189 3.67 -1.59 -2.24
C TYR A 189 4.61 -1.33 -1.06
N GLU A 190 4.70 -0.06 -0.66
CA GLU A 190 5.47 0.34 0.51
C GLU A 190 5.01 -0.44 1.75
N ASP A 191 5.96 -0.79 2.61
CA ASP A 191 5.75 -1.56 3.85
C ASP A 191 5.41 -3.04 3.67
N ALA A 192 5.15 -3.49 2.44
CA ALA A 192 4.92 -4.89 2.15
C ALA A 192 6.19 -5.58 1.67
N TYR A 193 6.28 -6.86 1.94
CA TYR A 193 7.37 -7.69 1.42
C TYR A 193 7.26 -7.91 -0.08
N GLY A 194 8.39 -8.22 -0.73
CA GLY A 194 8.47 -8.36 -2.19
C GLY A 194 7.51 -9.37 -2.82
N PHE A 195 7.03 -10.36 -2.07
CA PHE A 195 6.04 -11.31 -2.56
C PHE A 195 4.63 -10.69 -2.74
N ASP A 196 4.35 -9.54 -2.11
CA ASP A 196 3.12 -8.78 -2.31
C ASP A 196 3.23 -7.73 -3.43
N TRP A 197 4.42 -7.53 -3.97
CA TRP A 197 4.63 -6.65 -5.11
C TRP A 197 4.30 -7.38 -6.42
N VAL A 198 3.00 -7.45 -6.73
CA VAL A 198 2.49 -8.18 -7.90
C VAL A 198 3.17 -7.71 -9.19
N LYS A 199 3.71 -8.65 -9.95
CA LYS A 199 4.27 -8.44 -11.30
C LYS A 199 3.21 -8.68 -12.39
N TYR A 200 3.39 -8.05 -13.56
CA TYR A 200 2.53 -8.24 -14.72
C TYR A 200 1.06 -7.97 -14.38
N VAL A 201 0.82 -6.84 -13.71
CA VAL A 201 -0.54 -6.47 -13.29
C VAL A 201 -1.42 -6.23 -14.52
N ASP A 202 -2.58 -6.87 -14.56
CA ASP A 202 -3.56 -6.77 -15.65
C ASP A 202 -4.98 -6.44 -15.17
N GLU A 203 -5.26 -6.58 -13.85
CA GLU A 203 -6.57 -6.25 -13.33
C GLU A 203 -6.51 -5.65 -11.91
N ILE A 204 -7.42 -4.72 -11.64
CA ILE A 204 -7.74 -4.15 -10.34
C ILE A 204 -9.21 -4.41 -10.08
N VAL A 205 -9.54 -5.11 -8.99
CA VAL A 205 -10.92 -5.44 -8.63
C VAL A 205 -11.30 -4.71 -7.34
N ALA A 206 -12.23 -3.76 -7.41
CA ALA A 206 -12.79 -3.11 -6.22
C ALA A 206 -13.79 -4.05 -5.52
N SER A 207 -13.64 -4.26 -4.20
CA SER A 207 -14.44 -5.24 -3.45
C SER A 207 -14.89 -4.73 -2.07
#